data_4a22b25ca5050dc5c36ee4041439aa47
#
_entry.id   4a22b25ca5050dc5c36ee4041439aa47
#
_cell.length_a   1.000
_cell.length_b   1.000
_cell.length_c   1.000
_cell.angle_alpha   90.00
_cell.angle_beta   90.00
_cell.angle_gamma   90.00
#
_symmetry.space_group_name_H-M   'P 1'
#
loop_
_entity.id
_entity.type
_entity.pdbx_description
1 polymer ?
#
loop_
_entity_poly.entity_id
_entity_poly.type
_entity_poly.pdbx_seq_one_letter_code
_entity_poly.pdbx_strand_id
1 'polypeptide(L)'
;MDKLLDKIKSADFSKILVNKGYAYFTNGKYNLNIIGIRRAGIKVTNQFDDYIVVEYIDIYGIKTRDVFPATTDPGLSSMTKPMSSKGCAILVPGQYRSSWKIGYHKGKYEALVQCKPLKVYRDNNKDTVYDLNPKTIEEGDFGINIHKAGDDSTIVNGWSAGCQVLKRKVNFDKLMKLAHYQFTQGMGARYTYTLLNEEDL
;
A
#
# COMPACT_ATOMS: atom_id res chain seq x y z
N MET A 1 2.55 -11.16 20.56
CA MET A 1 3.23 -9.93 20.08
C MET A 1 3.37 -10.05 18.57
N ASP A 2 3.08 -9.03 17.78
CA ASP A 2 3.18 -9.11 16.31
C ASP A 2 4.64 -8.89 15.88
N LYS A 3 5.30 -9.99 15.51
CA LYS A 3 6.73 -9.98 15.11
C LYS A 3 7.00 -9.05 13.91
N LEU A 4 6.06 -8.93 12.97
CA LEU A 4 6.22 -8.02 11.85
C LEU A 4 6.20 -6.56 12.31
N LEU A 5 5.30 -6.20 13.24
CA LEU A 5 5.27 -4.85 13.80
C LEU A 5 6.58 -4.51 14.53
N ASP A 6 7.16 -5.48 15.25
CA ASP A 6 8.44 -5.27 15.95
C ASP A 6 9.59 -5.05 14.96
N LYS A 7 9.65 -5.83 13.86
CA LYS A 7 10.60 -5.59 12.74
C LYS A 7 10.42 -4.20 12.14
N ILE A 8 9.16 -3.78 11.84
CA ILE A 8 8.85 -2.47 11.27
C ILE A 8 9.33 -1.33 12.18
N LYS A 9 9.14 -1.46 13.49
CA LYS A 9 9.58 -0.42 14.45
C LYS A 9 11.09 -0.24 14.48
N SER A 10 11.86 -1.33 14.33
CA SER A 10 13.33 -1.33 14.33
C SER A 10 13.96 -1.07 12.96
N ALA A 11 13.21 -1.19 11.87
CA ALA A 11 13.74 -1.07 10.50
C ALA A 11 14.28 0.34 10.18
N ASP A 12 15.39 0.38 9.49
CA ASP A 12 15.90 1.60 8.83
C ASP A 12 15.46 1.61 7.36
N PHE A 13 14.27 2.18 7.11
CA PHE A 13 13.72 2.24 5.76
C PHE A 13 14.56 3.07 4.80
N SER A 14 15.29 4.07 5.27
CA SER A 14 16.18 4.84 4.42
C SER A 14 17.27 3.95 3.82
N LYS A 15 17.88 3.12 4.66
CA LYS A 15 18.93 2.18 4.25
C LYS A 15 18.34 1.06 3.38
N ILE A 16 17.20 0.49 3.76
CA ILE A 16 16.54 -0.59 3.00
C ILE A 16 16.20 -0.13 1.60
N LEU A 17 15.56 1.04 1.45
CA LEU A 17 15.16 1.55 0.13
C LEU A 17 16.38 1.87 -0.73
N VAL A 18 17.38 2.54 -0.18
CA VAL A 18 18.61 2.89 -0.90
C VAL A 18 19.35 1.63 -1.37
N ASN A 19 19.47 0.61 -0.53
CA ASN A 19 20.12 -0.66 -0.90
C ASN A 19 19.39 -1.39 -2.04
N LYS A 20 18.07 -1.18 -2.17
CA LYS A 20 17.26 -1.71 -3.28
C LYS A 20 17.30 -0.81 -4.54
N GLY A 21 18.04 0.29 -4.52
CA GLY A 21 18.05 1.27 -5.60
C GLY A 21 16.79 2.13 -5.68
N TYR A 22 16.01 2.18 -4.60
CA TYR A 22 14.79 2.97 -4.51
C TYR A 22 15.07 4.36 -3.94
N ALA A 23 14.25 5.33 -4.33
CA ALA A 23 14.32 6.65 -3.74
C ALA A 23 13.75 6.64 -2.32
N TYR A 24 14.43 7.37 -1.44
CA TYR A 24 13.94 7.72 -0.11
C TYR A 24 14.02 9.25 0.03
N PHE A 25 12.88 9.88 0.34
CA PHE A 25 12.76 11.34 0.36
C PHE A 25 13.15 11.89 1.72
N THR A 26 14.16 12.77 1.73
CA THR A 26 14.66 13.46 2.94
C THR A 26 14.53 14.98 2.84
N ASN A 27 14.20 15.50 1.67
CA ASN A 27 14.13 16.92 1.39
C ASN A 27 12.70 17.45 1.56
N GLY A 28 12.56 18.56 2.28
CA GLY A 28 11.30 19.25 2.47
C GLY A 28 10.40 18.64 3.55
N LYS A 29 9.50 19.48 4.06
CA LYS A 29 8.50 19.07 5.06
C LYS A 29 7.37 18.32 4.38
N TYR A 30 6.91 17.24 5.00
CA TYR A 30 5.85 16.37 4.47
C TYR A 30 6.11 15.81 3.06
N ASN A 31 7.38 15.59 2.67
CA ASN A 31 7.68 14.79 1.49
C ASN A 31 7.59 13.31 1.87
N LEU A 32 6.46 12.68 1.56
CA LEU A 32 6.09 11.39 2.15
C LEU A 32 6.82 10.21 1.50
N ASN A 33 7.37 9.33 2.33
CA ASN A 33 7.74 7.98 1.97
C ASN A 33 6.59 7.05 2.41
N ILE A 34 5.74 6.60 1.49
CA ILE A 34 4.62 5.70 1.76
C ILE A 34 5.08 4.29 1.39
N ILE A 35 5.14 3.40 2.40
CA ILE A 35 5.75 2.07 2.27
C ILE A 35 4.75 1.03 2.75
N GLY A 36 4.31 0.15 1.85
CA GLY A 36 3.55 -1.05 2.21
C GLY A 36 4.51 -2.16 2.61
N ILE A 37 4.18 -2.90 3.65
CA ILE A 37 4.91 -4.08 4.09
C ILE A 37 3.96 -5.27 4.02
N ARG A 38 4.20 -6.15 3.06
CA ARG A 38 3.47 -7.39 2.89
C ARG A 38 4.03 -8.47 3.81
N ARG A 39 3.16 -9.08 4.62
CA ARG A 39 3.54 -10.20 5.48
C ARG A 39 4.00 -11.40 4.62
N ALA A 40 4.97 -12.15 5.14
CA ALA A 40 5.42 -13.39 4.52
C ALA A 40 4.30 -14.45 4.45
N GLY A 41 4.27 -15.17 3.34
CA GLY A 41 3.33 -16.26 3.09
C GLY A 41 2.45 -15.99 1.86
N ILE A 42 1.89 -17.08 1.35
CA ILE A 42 1.04 -17.06 0.14
C ILE A 42 -0.41 -17.46 0.43
N LYS A 43 -0.72 -17.89 1.67
CA LYS A 43 -2.09 -18.26 2.03
C LYS A 43 -2.91 -17.01 2.32
N VAL A 44 -4.10 -16.92 1.73
CA VAL A 44 -5.05 -15.83 1.97
C VAL A 44 -5.52 -15.85 3.42
N THR A 45 -5.00 -14.95 4.25
CA THR A 45 -5.40 -14.83 5.66
C THR A 45 -6.72 -14.14 5.83
N ASN A 46 -7.11 -13.31 4.87
CA ASN A 46 -8.28 -12.42 4.91
C ASN A 46 -8.26 -11.45 6.09
N GLN A 47 -7.08 -11.14 6.62
CA GLN A 47 -6.84 -10.26 7.77
C GLN A 47 -6.18 -8.96 7.30
N PHE A 48 -6.28 -7.91 8.13
CA PHE A 48 -5.45 -6.69 8.00
C PHE A 48 -4.15 -6.90 8.77
N ASP A 49 -3.33 -7.82 8.30
CA ASP A 49 -2.10 -8.28 8.94
C ASP A 49 -0.81 -7.77 8.28
N ASP A 50 -0.97 -6.95 7.23
CA ASP A 50 0.07 -6.13 6.64
C ASP A 50 0.11 -4.74 7.29
N TYR A 51 1.08 -3.92 6.85
CA TYR A 51 1.21 -2.55 7.33
C TYR A 51 1.46 -1.55 6.20
N ILE A 52 0.95 -0.34 6.37
CA ILE A 52 1.39 0.85 5.63
C ILE A 52 2.15 1.74 6.59
N VAL A 53 3.41 2.01 6.28
CA VAL A 53 4.30 2.92 6.99
C VAL A 53 4.37 4.22 6.23
N VAL A 54 4.32 5.35 6.93
CA VAL A 54 4.54 6.67 6.35
C VAL A 54 5.66 7.37 7.12
N GLU A 55 6.78 7.64 6.45
CA GLU A 55 7.86 8.42 7.01
C GLU A 55 7.95 9.79 6.34
N TYR A 56 8.17 10.81 7.12
CA TYR A 56 8.27 12.20 6.67
C TYR A 56 9.00 13.08 7.68
N ILE A 57 9.39 14.27 7.24
CA ILE A 57 9.84 15.35 8.14
C ILE A 57 8.64 16.25 8.40
N ASP A 58 8.29 16.44 9.66
CA ASP A 58 7.14 17.26 10.04
C ASP A 58 7.41 18.77 9.95
N ILE A 59 6.44 19.60 10.34
CA ILE A 59 6.54 21.06 10.28
C ILE A 59 7.68 21.61 11.16
N TYR A 60 8.06 20.87 12.22
CA TYR A 60 9.13 21.25 13.14
C TYR A 60 10.49 20.71 12.72
N GLY A 61 10.59 19.98 11.60
CA GLY A 61 11.83 19.37 11.13
C GLY A 61 12.15 18.02 11.77
N ILE A 62 11.18 17.42 12.48
CA ILE A 62 11.35 16.13 13.16
C ILE A 62 11.01 14.99 12.21
N LYS A 63 11.90 14.00 12.09
CA LYS A 63 11.61 12.77 11.36
C LYS A 63 10.55 11.97 12.11
N THR A 64 9.44 11.73 11.46
CA THR A 64 8.26 11.07 12.02
C THR A 64 7.95 9.80 11.24
N ARG A 65 7.50 8.76 11.95
CA ARG A 65 7.04 7.49 11.38
C ARG A 65 5.65 7.17 11.94
N ASP A 66 4.70 6.97 11.04
CA ASP A 66 3.40 6.42 11.34
C ASP A 66 3.30 4.98 10.79
N VAL A 67 2.68 4.08 11.55
CA VAL A 67 2.50 2.67 11.19
C VAL A 67 1.02 2.33 11.31
N PHE A 68 0.42 1.89 10.21
CA PHE A 68 -1.00 1.63 10.10
C PHE A 68 -1.27 0.18 9.70
N PRO A 69 -2.06 -0.59 10.48
CA PRO A 69 -2.54 -1.91 10.04
C PRO A 69 -3.33 -1.79 8.73
N ALA A 70 -3.02 -2.65 7.78
CA ALA A 70 -3.56 -2.61 6.43
C ALA A 70 -3.61 -4.00 5.80
N THR A 71 -4.13 -4.09 4.58
CA THR A 71 -3.84 -5.18 3.66
C THR A 71 -3.22 -4.62 2.39
N THR A 72 -2.22 -5.31 1.87
CA THR A 72 -1.59 -5.07 0.58
C THR A 72 -2.04 -6.08 -0.47
N ASP A 73 -2.91 -7.01 -0.06
CA ASP A 73 -3.37 -8.15 -0.83
C ASP A 73 -4.89 -8.15 -1.03
N PRO A 74 -5.39 -8.87 -2.04
CA PRO A 74 -6.83 -9.11 -2.20
C PRO A 74 -7.41 -9.89 -1.03
N GLY A 75 -8.64 -9.58 -0.63
CA GLY A 75 -9.38 -10.37 0.34
C GLY A 75 -10.02 -11.64 -0.26
N LEU A 76 -10.43 -12.55 0.61
CA LEU A 76 -10.93 -13.88 0.26
C LEU A 76 -12.06 -13.84 -0.78
N SER A 77 -13.04 -12.94 -0.62
CA SER A 77 -14.16 -12.85 -1.56
C SER A 77 -13.72 -12.40 -2.96
N SER A 78 -12.67 -11.59 -3.05
CA SER A 78 -12.12 -11.15 -4.34
C SER A 78 -11.31 -12.26 -5.01
N MET A 79 -10.58 -13.07 -4.22
CA MET A 79 -9.81 -14.22 -4.72
C MET A 79 -10.73 -15.29 -5.28
N THR A 80 -11.78 -15.67 -4.55
CA THR A 80 -12.72 -16.74 -4.97
C THR A 80 -13.71 -16.31 -6.06
N LYS A 81 -14.00 -14.99 -6.15
CA LYS A 81 -14.92 -14.40 -7.14
C LYS A 81 -14.31 -13.13 -7.74
N PRO A 82 -13.23 -13.24 -8.53
CA PRO A 82 -12.57 -12.08 -9.11
C PRO A 82 -13.49 -11.34 -10.08
N MET A 83 -13.41 -10.00 -10.07
CA MET A 83 -14.18 -9.14 -10.99
C MET A 83 -13.71 -9.23 -12.45
N SER A 84 -12.44 -9.61 -12.66
CA SER A 84 -11.84 -9.77 -13.98
C SER A 84 -11.78 -11.25 -14.38
N SER A 85 -12.03 -11.53 -15.65
CA SER A 85 -11.82 -12.87 -16.22
C SER A 85 -10.34 -13.32 -16.17
N LYS A 86 -9.42 -12.38 -16.05
CA LYS A 86 -7.99 -12.63 -15.84
C LYS A 86 -7.61 -12.91 -14.39
N GLY A 87 -8.58 -12.90 -13.46
CA GLY A 87 -8.34 -13.11 -12.04
C GLY A 87 -8.04 -11.84 -11.25
N CYS A 88 -7.64 -11.99 -10.00
CA CYS A 88 -7.23 -10.91 -9.12
C CYS A 88 -5.92 -10.25 -9.58
N ALA A 89 -5.80 -8.96 -9.31
CA ALA A 89 -4.57 -8.19 -9.52
C ALA A 89 -3.85 -8.04 -8.18
N ILE A 90 -2.69 -8.67 -8.02
CA ILE A 90 -1.87 -8.59 -6.81
C ILE A 90 -0.66 -7.72 -7.13
N LEU A 91 -0.50 -6.59 -6.43
CA LEU A 91 0.58 -5.64 -6.70
C LEU A 91 1.96 -6.32 -6.54
N VAL A 92 2.82 -6.21 -7.55
CA VAL A 92 4.19 -6.73 -7.50
C VAL A 92 5.01 -5.87 -6.51
N PRO A 93 5.83 -6.45 -5.61
CA PRO A 93 6.74 -5.67 -4.79
C PRO A 93 7.68 -4.79 -5.64
N GLY A 94 7.88 -3.54 -5.23
CA GLY A 94 8.66 -2.58 -5.96
C GLY A 94 8.35 -1.14 -5.60
N GLN A 95 9.08 -0.19 -6.17
CA GLN A 95 8.80 1.23 -6.00
C GLN A 95 8.09 1.81 -7.22
N TYR A 96 6.94 2.41 -7.00
CA TYR A 96 6.08 3.02 -8.01
C TYR A 96 6.13 4.56 -7.86
N ARG A 97 7.01 5.19 -8.64
CA ARG A 97 7.30 6.63 -8.55
C ARG A 97 6.14 7.48 -9.08
N SER A 98 5.60 8.34 -8.22
CA SER A 98 4.55 9.29 -8.58
C SER A 98 3.32 8.63 -9.25
N SER A 99 2.95 7.42 -8.80
CA SER A 99 1.91 6.61 -9.42
C SER A 99 0.54 6.75 -8.77
N TRP A 100 0.43 7.55 -7.71
CA TRP A 100 -0.84 7.93 -7.10
C TRP A 100 -1.02 9.43 -7.05
N LYS A 101 -2.28 9.86 -6.99
CA LYS A 101 -2.71 11.25 -6.76
C LYS A 101 -3.94 11.27 -5.85
N ILE A 102 -4.24 12.39 -5.22
CA ILE A 102 -5.54 12.60 -4.58
C ILE A 102 -6.63 12.57 -5.66
N GLY A 103 -7.68 11.79 -5.41
CA GLY A 103 -8.82 11.63 -6.29
C GLY A 103 -9.95 10.89 -5.56
N TYR A 104 -11.00 10.48 -6.28
CA TYR A 104 -12.17 9.84 -5.65
C TYR A 104 -12.18 8.33 -5.88
N HIS A 105 -12.12 7.55 -4.78
CA HIS A 105 -12.30 6.11 -4.85
C HIS A 105 -13.77 5.77 -5.17
N LYS A 106 -13.99 5.12 -6.33
CA LYS A 106 -15.33 4.76 -6.83
C LYS A 106 -16.31 5.96 -6.85
N GLY A 107 -15.81 7.19 -7.02
CA GLY A 107 -16.62 8.40 -7.01
C GLY A 107 -17.23 8.79 -5.64
N LYS A 108 -16.82 8.14 -4.54
CA LYS A 108 -17.50 8.27 -3.23
C LYS A 108 -16.77 9.16 -2.24
N TYR A 109 -15.45 9.03 -2.12
CA TYR A 109 -14.66 9.78 -1.15
C TYR A 109 -13.22 9.94 -1.64
N GLU A 110 -12.52 10.95 -1.15
CA GLU A 110 -11.12 11.16 -1.49
C GLU A 110 -10.24 10.00 -1.04
N ALA A 111 -9.29 9.61 -1.89
CA ALA A 111 -8.30 8.60 -1.64
C ALA A 111 -7.05 8.87 -2.48
N LEU A 112 -5.98 8.11 -2.28
CA LEU A 112 -4.88 8.08 -3.22
C LEU A 112 -5.24 7.11 -4.35
N VAL A 113 -5.53 7.66 -5.52
CA VAL A 113 -5.96 6.87 -6.68
C VAL A 113 -4.80 6.65 -7.64
N GLN A 114 -4.74 5.46 -8.23
CA GLN A 114 -3.78 5.12 -9.28
C GLN A 114 -3.84 6.13 -10.42
N CYS A 115 -2.68 6.54 -10.93
CA CYS A 115 -2.58 7.49 -12.04
C CYS A 115 -1.42 7.24 -13.00
N LYS A 116 -0.75 6.10 -12.86
CA LYS A 116 0.23 5.55 -13.81
C LYS A 116 0.12 4.02 -13.82
N PRO A 117 0.57 3.35 -14.87
CA PRO A 117 0.62 1.90 -14.91
C PRO A 117 1.36 1.30 -13.72
N LEU A 118 0.86 0.19 -13.22
CA LEU A 118 1.44 -0.63 -12.14
C LEU A 118 1.65 -2.05 -12.65
N LYS A 119 2.57 -2.78 -12.01
CA LYS A 119 2.80 -4.20 -12.28
C LYS A 119 2.04 -5.06 -11.28
N VAL A 120 1.29 -6.04 -11.77
CA VAL A 120 0.53 -6.97 -10.94
C VAL A 120 0.76 -8.40 -11.37
N TYR A 121 0.79 -9.32 -10.43
CA TYR A 121 0.55 -10.73 -10.72
C TYR A 121 -0.94 -10.93 -11.02
N ARG A 122 -1.26 -11.88 -11.91
CA ARG A 122 -2.64 -12.32 -12.16
C ARG A 122 -2.87 -13.67 -11.53
N ASP A 123 -3.85 -13.70 -10.64
CA ASP A 123 -4.27 -14.89 -9.92
C ASP A 123 -5.69 -15.26 -10.37
N ASN A 124 -5.85 -16.39 -11.06
CA ASN A 124 -7.10 -16.78 -11.72
C ASN A 124 -7.61 -18.18 -11.36
N ASN A 125 -6.95 -18.91 -10.47
CA ASN A 125 -7.35 -20.28 -10.11
C ASN A 125 -8.52 -20.32 -9.10
N LYS A 126 -8.87 -19.17 -8.49
CA LYS A 126 -10.01 -18.96 -7.58
C LYS A 126 -9.90 -19.78 -6.28
N ASP A 127 -8.69 -20.03 -5.85
CA ASP A 127 -8.43 -20.72 -4.59
C ASP A 127 -8.12 -19.73 -3.43
N THR A 128 -7.45 -20.19 -2.39
CA THR A 128 -7.11 -19.42 -1.19
C THR A 128 -5.59 -19.22 -1.04
N VAL A 129 -4.88 -19.27 -2.16
CA VAL A 129 -3.42 -19.11 -2.22
C VAL A 129 -3.09 -18.02 -3.22
N TYR A 130 -2.21 -17.10 -2.87
CA TYR A 130 -1.75 -16.06 -3.80
C TYR A 130 -0.76 -16.63 -4.82
N ASP A 131 -1.11 -16.59 -6.11
CA ASP A 131 -0.23 -16.98 -7.21
C ASP A 131 0.70 -15.83 -7.58
N LEU A 132 1.89 -15.78 -6.97
CA LEU A 132 2.90 -14.75 -7.23
C LEU A 132 3.86 -15.18 -8.35
N ASN A 133 3.31 -15.66 -9.46
CA ASN A 133 4.09 -16.17 -10.59
C ASN A 133 4.58 -15.01 -11.49
N PRO A 134 5.91 -14.81 -11.65
CA PRO A 134 6.44 -13.75 -12.53
C PRO A 134 5.96 -13.82 -13.98
N LYS A 135 5.56 -15.01 -14.46
CA LYS A 135 5.05 -15.19 -15.83
C LYS A 135 3.66 -14.62 -16.05
N THR A 136 2.93 -14.33 -14.95
CA THR A 136 1.58 -13.74 -15.01
C THR A 136 1.58 -12.22 -14.86
N ILE A 137 2.77 -11.60 -14.77
CA ILE A 137 2.87 -10.15 -14.55
C ILE A 137 2.30 -9.40 -15.75
N GLU A 138 1.35 -8.53 -15.46
CA GLU A 138 0.82 -7.54 -16.39
C GLU A 138 1.14 -6.14 -15.88
N GLU A 139 1.32 -5.20 -16.81
CA GLU A 139 1.48 -3.77 -16.47
C GLU A 139 0.32 -2.98 -17.07
N GLY A 140 -0.30 -2.10 -16.26
CA GLY A 140 -1.45 -1.32 -16.71
C GLY A 140 -2.18 -0.57 -15.60
N ASP A 141 -3.38 -0.09 -15.96
CA ASP A 141 -4.29 0.59 -15.03
C ASP A 141 -5.29 -0.43 -14.47
N PHE A 142 -5.12 -0.75 -13.19
CA PHE A 142 -5.95 -1.76 -12.51
C PHE A 142 -6.88 -1.13 -11.47
N GLY A 143 -6.80 0.19 -11.26
CA GLY A 143 -7.54 0.87 -10.20
C GLY A 143 -7.07 0.51 -8.80
N ILE A 144 -5.78 0.16 -8.64
CA ILE A 144 -5.19 -0.11 -7.33
C ILE A 144 -5.02 1.21 -6.59
N ASN A 145 -5.95 1.48 -5.70
CA ASN A 145 -5.99 2.68 -4.88
C ASN A 145 -5.47 2.38 -3.46
N ILE A 146 -5.02 3.43 -2.76
CA ILE A 146 -4.76 3.38 -1.32
C ILE A 146 -5.97 4.02 -0.64
N HIS A 147 -6.77 3.21 0.07
CA HIS A 147 -8.04 3.65 0.62
C HIS A 147 -8.35 3.01 1.98
N LYS A 148 -9.49 3.34 2.56
CA LYS A 148 -9.93 2.75 3.83
C LYS A 148 -10.87 1.56 3.62
N ALA A 149 -10.91 0.68 4.61
CA ALA A 149 -12.03 -0.21 4.88
C ALA A 149 -13.16 0.55 5.59
N GLY A 150 -13.87 -0.07 6.53
CA GLY A 150 -14.85 0.59 7.40
C GLY A 150 -14.21 1.45 8.50
N ASP A 151 -14.97 1.71 9.55
CA ASP A 151 -14.46 2.49 10.71
C ASP A 151 -13.37 1.71 11.46
N ASP A 152 -13.60 0.43 11.73
CA ASP A 152 -12.61 -0.54 12.26
C ASP A 152 -12.97 -1.94 11.77
N SER A 153 -12.52 -2.29 10.56
CA SER A 153 -12.84 -3.58 9.95
C SER A 153 -11.95 -4.70 10.51
N THR A 154 -12.53 -5.88 10.73
CA THR A 154 -11.81 -7.03 11.25
C THR A 154 -11.28 -7.96 10.16
N ILE A 155 -11.98 -8.05 9.03
CA ILE A 155 -11.65 -8.91 7.89
C ILE A 155 -11.64 -8.14 6.57
N VAL A 156 -10.82 -8.57 5.63
CA VAL A 156 -10.62 -7.89 4.34
C VAL A 156 -11.76 -8.11 3.37
N ASN A 157 -12.13 -9.35 3.09
CA ASN A 157 -13.18 -9.72 2.12
C ASN A 157 -13.16 -8.87 0.83
N GLY A 158 -14.25 -8.16 0.56
CA GLY A 158 -14.43 -7.31 -0.62
C GLY A 158 -13.86 -5.90 -0.49
N TRP A 159 -13.19 -5.55 0.64
CA TRP A 159 -12.53 -4.26 0.75
C TRP A 159 -11.33 -4.14 -0.19
N SER A 160 -10.63 -5.25 -0.46
CA SER A 160 -9.53 -5.27 -1.42
C SER A 160 -9.75 -6.31 -2.51
N ALA A 161 -9.63 -5.88 -3.77
CA ALA A 161 -9.44 -6.73 -4.95
C ALA A 161 -8.07 -6.48 -5.59
N GLY A 162 -7.08 -6.09 -4.75
CA GLY A 162 -5.73 -5.67 -5.10
C GLY A 162 -5.36 -4.28 -4.58
N CYS A 163 -6.33 -3.50 -4.10
CA CYS A 163 -6.08 -2.20 -3.47
C CYS A 163 -5.29 -2.34 -2.17
N GLN A 164 -4.57 -1.28 -1.82
CA GLN A 164 -3.87 -1.13 -0.55
C GLN A 164 -4.86 -0.52 0.46
N VAL A 165 -5.30 -1.28 1.46
CA VAL A 165 -6.47 -0.87 2.27
C VAL A 165 -6.12 -0.76 3.73
N LEU A 166 -6.27 0.45 4.30
CA LEU A 166 -6.08 0.69 5.72
C LEU A 166 -7.27 0.12 6.51
N LYS A 167 -6.96 -0.58 7.59
CA LYS A 167 -7.96 -1.23 8.46
C LYS A 167 -8.96 -0.25 9.05
N ARG A 168 -8.46 0.91 9.53
CA ARG A 168 -9.22 1.89 10.31
C ARG A 168 -9.38 3.20 9.56
N LYS A 169 -10.59 3.75 9.59
CA LYS A 169 -10.88 5.06 9.02
C LYS A 169 -9.98 6.17 9.61
N VAL A 170 -9.77 6.19 10.92
CA VAL A 170 -8.93 7.21 11.59
C VAL A 170 -7.48 7.22 11.07
N ASN A 171 -6.93 6.05 10.76
CA ASN A 171 -5.58 5.92 10.18
C ASN A 171 -5.55 6.44 8.73
N PHE A 172 -6.59 6.13 7.98
CA PHE A 172 -6.75 6.63 6.63
C PHE A 172 -6.93 8.16 6.58
N ASP A 173 -7.76 8.72 7.46
CA ASP A 173 -7.95 10.17 7.58
C ASP A 173 -6.60 10.87 7.89
N LYS A 174 -5.76 10.25 8.74
CA LYS A 174 -4.40 10.75 9.00
C LYS A 174 -3.52 10.70 7.76
N LEU A 175 -3.53 9.58 7.01
CA LEU A 175 -2.78 9.47 5.75
C LEU A 175 -3.22 10.54 4.75
N MET A 176 -4.53 10.75 4.57
CA MET A 176 -5.04 11.77 3.65
C MET A 176 -4.67 13.19 4.09
N LYS A 177 -4.71 13.48 5.38
CA LYS A 177 -4.21 14.76 5.92
C LYS A 177 -2.73 14.98 5.61
N LEU A 178 -1.89 13.95 5.75
CA LEU A 178 -0.47 14.02 5.38
C LEU A 178 -0.30 14.24 3.88
N ALA A 179 -1.12 13.57 3.04
CA ALA A 179 -1.10 13.79 1.59
C ALA A 179 -1.45 15.23 1.22
N HIS A 180 -2.46 15.82 1.84
CA HIS A 180 -2.77 17.24 1.65
C HIS A 180 -1.63 18.15 2.13
N TYR A 181 -0.95 17.81 3.24
CA TYR A 181 0.23 18.56 3.67
C TYR A 181 1.37 18.49 2.66
N GLN A 182 1.67 17.31 2.08
CA GLN A 182 2.65 17.19 1.01
C GLN A 182 2.35 18.19 -0.12
N PHE A 183 1.10 18.24 -0.57
CA PHE A 183 0.68 19.14 -1.63
C PHE A 183 0.84 20.61 -1.25
N THR A 184 0.33 21.00 -0.07
CA THR A 184 0.36 22.41 0.39
C THR A 184 1.75 22.92 0.76
N GLN A 185 2.67 22.03 1.11
CA GLN A 185 4.08 22.36 1.35
C GLN A 185 4.93 22.38 0.05
N GLY A 186 4.31 22.24 -1.11
CA GLY A 186 4.98 22.32 -2.40
C GLY A 186 5.79 21.08 -2.80
N MET A 187 5.59 19.95 -2.09
CA MET A 187 6.28 18.68 -2.39
C MET A 187 5.64 17.91 -3.55
N GLY A 188 4.63 18.51 -4.20
CA GLY A 188 3.96 17.98 -5.38
C GLY A 188 2.68 17.21 -5.09
N ALA A 189 1.87 17.03 -6.16
CA ALA A 189 0.54 16.40 -6.11
C ALA A 189 0.55 14.90 -6.49
N ARG A 190 1.72 14.31 -6.55
CA ARG A 190 1.92 12.89 -6.89
C ARG A 190 2.63 12.16 -5.75
N TYR A 191 2.18 10.95 -5.48
CA TYR A 191 2.66 10.14 -4.36
C TYR A 191 3.38 8.91 -4.89
N THR A 192 4.53 8.64 -4.29
CA THR A 192 5.31 7.41 -4.51
C THR A 192 4.91 6.40 -3.47
N TYR A 193 4.65 5.18 -3.90
CA TYR A 193 4.41 4.05 -3.02
C TYR A 193 5.44 2.97 -3.26
N THR A 194 6.02 2.44 -2.19
CA THR A 194 6.95 1.31 -2.25
C THR A 194 6.32 0.13 -1.55
N LEU A 195 6.15 -1.00 -2.24
CA LEU A 195 5.74 -2.25 -1.62
C LEU A 195 6.97 -3.10 -1.36
N LEU A 196 7.20 -3.44 -0.10
CA LEU A 196 8.23 -4.36 0.37
C LEU A 196 7.58 -5.65 0.88
N ASN A 197 8.31 -6.76 0.83
CA ASN A 197 7.96 -7.96 1.56
C ASN A 197 8.54 -7.91 2.98
N GLU A 198 7.98 -8.71 3.91
CA GLU A 198 8.50 -8.84 5.28
C GLU A 198 9.98 -9.26 5.31
N GLU A 199 10.43 -10.05 4.31
CA GLU A 199 11.81 -10.52 4.20
C GLU A 199 12.80 -9.41 3.83
N ASP A 200 12.33 -8.28 3.38
CA ASP A 200 13.15 -7.12 3.05
C ASP A 200 13.59 -6.32 4.29
N LEU A 201 12.96 -6.61 5.45
CA LEU A 201 13.27 -5.99 6.74
C LEU A 201 14.36 -6.81 7.47
#